data_8080268107ce7a16318c8439ec18d902
#
_entry.id   8080268107ce7a16318c8439ec18d902
#
_cell.length_a   1.000
_cell.length_b   1.000
_cell.length_c   1.000
_cell.angle_alpha   90.00
_cell.angle_beta   90.00
_cell.angle_gamma   90.00
#
_symmetry.space_group_name_H-M   'P 1'
#
loop_
_entity.id
_entity.type
_entity.pdbx_description
1 polymer ?
#
loop_
_entity_poly.entity_id
_entity_poly.type
_entity_poly.pdbx_seq_one_letter_code
_entity_poly.pdbx_strand_id
1 'polypeptide(L)'
;MTDKKNKETDPKTYKFDTLSLHAGYQPHKNAGSRQVPIYQTTSYLFDDVDHAAALFNLERGGHIYSRISNPTVAVLEERVAALEGGTAALATSSGMSAIFLAVMTLCQSGDHLVVSSQLYGGTVNLFRLTLPKFGINCTFVKPRDTEGFKKAIKKNTKGIFGELVGNPGNEIMNMPEIAKIAHDAGIPLMIDATYQTPYLCKPIEHGADIVVHSLTKWMAGHGSSMAGILVEGGNFDWMQ
;
A
#
# COMPACT_ATOMS: atom_id res chain seq x y z
N MET A 1 5.16 44.09 -8.94
CA MET A 1 5.19 42.74 -9.52
C MET A 1 4.05 41.96 -8.88
N THR A 2 3.00 41.70 -9.64
CA THR A 2 1.75 41.13 -9.16
C THR A 2 1.98 39.69 -8.73
N ASP A 3 1.67 39.44 -7.48
CA ASP A 3 1.64 38.13 -6.84
C ASP A 3 0.68 37.21 -7.61
N LYS A 4 1.19 36.46 -8.59
CA LYS A 4 0.45 35.37 -9.20
C LYS A 4 0.37 34.28 -8.14
N LYS A 5 -0.68 34.32 -7.30
CA LYS A 5 -1.07 33.17 -6.47
C LYS A 5 -1.04 31.94 -7.38
N ASN A 6 -0.04 31.10 -7.22
CA ASN A 6 -0.05 29.75 -7.77
C ASN A 6 -1.36 29.10 -7.28
N LYS A 7 -2.34 28.97 -8.15
CA LYS A 7 -3.51 28.14 -7.86
C LYS A 7 -2.96 26.75 -7.68
N GLU A 8 -2.92 26.26 -6.43
CA GLU A 8 -2.74 24.85 -6.18
C GLU A 8 -3.88 24.15 -6.93
N THR A 9 -3.52 23.50 -8.02
CA THR A 9 -4.45 22.64 -8.74
C THR A 9 -4.58 21.39 -7.91
N ASP A 10 -5.80 20.99 -7.55
CA ASP A 10 -6.06 19.76 -6.81
C ASP A 10 -5.50 18.57 -7.64
N PRO A 11 -4.51 17.82 -7.12
CA PRO A 11 -3.95 16.68 -7.82
C PRO A 11 -4.99 15.65 -8.23
N LYS A 12 -6.13 15.55 -7.53
CA LYS A 12 -7.24 14.65 -7.87
C LYS A 12 -7.87 14.94 -9.24
N THR A 13 -7.63 16.13 -9.81
CA THR A 13 -8.14 16.51 -11.14
C THR A 13 -7.21 16.10 -12.27
N TYR A 14 -6.01 15.60 -11.97
CA TYR A 14 -5.03 15.24 -12.97
C TYR A 14 -5.35 13.88 -13.61
N LYS A 15 -5.05 13.78 -14.91
CA LYS A 15 -5.05 12.49 -15.61
C LYS A 15 -3.85 11.65 -15.18
N PHE A 16 -3.90 10.35 -15.43
CA PHE A 16 -2.88 9.38 -15.00
C PHE A 16 -1.45 9.80 -15.36
N ASP A 17 -1.20 10.22 -16.60
CA ASP A 17 0.13 10.64 -17.07
C ASP A 17 0.65 11.86 -16.30
N THR A 18 -0.24 12.81 -15.98
CA THR A 18 0.12 13.98 -15.17
C THR A 18 0.38 13.59 -13.71
N LEU A 19 -0.42 12.69 -13.14
CA LEU A 19 -0.19 12.15 -11.79
C LEU A 19 1.17 11.43 -11.70
N SER A 20 1.51 10.61 -12.70
CA SER A 20 2.75 9.84 -12.71
C SER A 20 4.01 10.73 -12.67
N LEU A 21 3.92 11.95 -13.18
CA LEU A 21 5.01 12.92 -13.21
C LEU A 21 5.00 13.90 -12.04
N HIS A 22 3.83 14.32 -11.57
CA HIS A 22 3.70 15.52 -10.72
C HIS A 22 3.07 15.28 -9.36
N ALA A 23 2.35 14.18 -9.14
CA ALA A 23 1.74 13.91 -7.83
C ALA A 23 2.79 13.80 -6.72
N GLY A 24 2.45 14.31 -5.54
CA GLY A 24 3.31 14.26 -4.35
C GLY A 24 4.48 15.24 -4.35
N TYR A 25 4.71 16.04 -5.40
CA TYR A 25 5.85 16.95 -5.45
C TYR A 25 5.46 18.40 -5.71
N GLN A 26 5.93 19.28 -4.84
CA GLN A 26 5.70 20.71 -4.92
C GLN A 26 7.04 21.48 -5.07
N PRO A 27 7.46 21.82 -6.31
CA PRO A 27 8.75 22.44 -6.58
C PRO A 27 9.02 23.72 -5.78
N HIS A 28 7.98 24.54 -5.58
CA HIS A 28 8.09 25.82 -4.86
C HIS A 28 8.48 25.66 -3.38
N LYS A 29 8.19 24.53 -2.77
CA LYS A 29 8.62 24.18 -1.41
C LYS A 29 10.06 23.67 -1.37
N ASN A 30 10.69 23.43 -2.53
CA ASN A 30 11.99 22.79 -2.67
C ASN A 30 12.93 23.65 -3.54
N ALA A 31 13.07 24.94 -3.24
CA ALA A 31 13.90 25.89 -3.96
C ALA A 31 13.62 25.97 -5.49
N GLY A 32 12.43 25.57 -5.94
CA GLY A 32 12.07 25.52 -7.35
C GLY A 32 12.69 24.35 -8.14
N SER A 33 13.29 23.38 -7.47
CA SER A 33 13.89 22.21 -8.12
C SER A 33 12.85 21.46 -8.97
N ARG A 34 13.21 21.14 -10.23
CA ARG A 34 12.33 20.35 -11.10
C ARG A 34 12.31 18.88 -10.69
N GLN A 35 13.44 18.35 -10.25
CA GLN A 35 13.56 16.98 -9.73
C GLN A 35 13.35 16.96 -8.22
N VAL A 36 12.82 15.84 -7.73
CA VAL A 36 12.70 15.58 -6.29
C VAL A 36 14.10 15.57 -5.68
N PRO A 37 14.40 16.42 -4.71
CA PRO A 37 15.70 16.40 -4.01
C PRO A 37 15.89 15.08 -3.26
N ILE A 38 17.14 14.63 -3.17
CA ILE A 38 17.52 13.47 -2.34
C ILE A 38 17.89 13.97 -0.96
N TYR A 39 17.03 13.72 0.02
CA TYR A 39 17.27 14.04 1.42
C TYR A 39 18.03 12.88 2.09
N GLN A 40 19.34 12.87 1.94
CA GLN A 40 20.22 11.86 2.52
C GLN A 40 20.63 12.25 3.94
N THR A 41 19.69 12.16 4.87
CA THR A 41 19.90 12.45 6.29
C THR A 41 19.17 11.44 7.17
N THR A 42 19.63 11.27 8.40
CA THR A 42 18.96 10.39 9.40
C THR A 42 17.90 11.13 10.19
N SER A 43 18.13 12.39 10.55
CA SER A 43 17.29 13.18 11.47
C SER A 43 17.11 14.61 10.96
N TYR A 44 16.13 15.30 11.53
CA TYR A 44 15.75 16.66 11.18
C TYR A 44 15.79 17.55 12.40
N LEU A 45 16.10 18.83 12.21
CA LEU A 45 16.10 19.82 13.28
C LEU A 45 14.66 20.24 13.61
N PHE A 46 14.46 20.57 14.87
CA PHE A 46 13.22 21.20 15.35
C PHE A 46 13.45 22.70 15.53
N ASP A 47 12.41 23.49 15.33
CA ASP A 47 12.47 24.94 15.54
C ASP A 47 12.65 25.27 17.04
N ASP A 48 11.91 24.54 17.89
CA ASP A 48 11.92 24.62 19.35
C ASP A 48 11.38 23.35 20.00
N VAL A 49 11.25 23.35 21.33
CA VAL A 49 10.75 22.20 22.12
C VAL A 49 9.28 21.92 21.85
N ASP A 50 8.46 22.97 21.67
CA ASP A 50 7.03 22.84 21.44
C ASP A 50 6.77 22.25 20.06
N HIS A 51 7.55 22.67 19.04
CA HIS A 51 7.55 22.05 17.72
C HIS A 51 7.90 20.55 17.79
N ALA A 52 8.95 20.21 18.52
CA ALA A 52 9.30 18.80 18.72
C ALA A 52 8.15 17.99 19.36
N ALA A 53 7.58 18.51 20.45
CA ALA A 53 6.47 17.86 21.14
C ALA A 53 5.27 17.65 20.21
N ALA A 54 4.87 18.65 19.43
CA ALA A 54 3.74 18.56 18.50
C ALA A 54 3.97 17.51 17.40
N LEU A 55 5.21 17.35 16.90
CA LEU A 55 5.55 16.30 15.93
C LEU A 55 5.49 14.90 16.54
N PHE A 56 6.03 14.72 17.76
CA PHE A 56 6.00 13.41 18.45
C PHE A 56 4.59 13.02 18.88
N ASN A 57 3.73 13.98 19.20
CA ASN A 57 2.32 13.76 19.54
C ASN A 57 1.42 13.60 18.31
N LEU A 58 1.96 13.67 17.09
CA LEU A 58 1.20 13.63 15.82
C LEU A 58 0.16 14.77 15.68
N GLU A 59 0.34 15.87 16.40
CA GLU A 59 -0.50 17.07 16.32
C GLU A 59 -0.14 17.95 15.12
N ARG A 60 1.07 17.75 14.59
CA ARG A 60 1.61 18.47 13.42
C ARG A 60 2.31 17.51 12.47
N GLY A 61 2.13 17.70 11.17
CA GLY A 61 2.87 16.98 10.13
C GLY A 61 4.31 17.49 10.01
N GLY A 62 5.26 16.59 9.75
CA GLY A 62 6.66 16.91 9.53
C GLY A 62 7.57 15.68 9.59
N HIS A 63 8.87 15.91 9.46
CA HIS A 63 9.87 14.85 9.47
C HIS A 63 10.69 14.91 10.76
N ILE A 64 10.85 13.77 11.42
CA ILE A 64 11.61 13.62 12.66
C ILE A 64 12.87 12.80 12.38
N TYR A 65 12.69 11.65 11.74
CA TYR A 65 13.74 10.67 11.49
C TYR A 65 13.43 9.88 10.21
N SER A 66 14.42 9.68 9.33
CA SER A 66 14.22 9.12 7.99
C SER A 66 13.68 7.67 7.97
N ARG A 67 13.82 6.91 9.06
CA ARG A 67 13.16 5.60 9.20
C ARG A 67 11.63 5.73 9.31
N ILE A 68 11.14 6.85 9.89
CA ILE A 68 9.70 7.10 10.07
C ILE A 68 9.15 7.79 8.82
N SER A 69 9.80 8.86 8.37
CA SER A 69 9.42 9.61 7.18
C SER A 69 10.61 10.38 6.60
N ASN A 70 10.66 10.49 5.28
CA ASN A 70 11.71 11.20 4.57
C ASN A 70 11.08 11.96 3.39
N PRO A 71 11.42 13.24 3.13
CA PRO A 71 10.78 14.02 2.06
C PRO A 71 10.90 13.39 0.66
N THR A 72 12.02 12.71 0.36
CA THR A 72 12.19 12.01 -0.92
C THR A 72 11.23 10.81 -1.03
N VAL A 73 11.13 10.02 0.05
CA VAL A 73 10.26 8.84 0.11
C VAL A 73 8.79 9.25 0.11
N ALA A 74 8.44 10.32 0.84
CA ALA A 74 7.08 10.85 0.89
C ALA A 74 6.52 11.19 -0.50
N VAL A 75 7.34 11.73 -1.40
CA VAL A 75 6.91 11.99 -2.79
C VAL A 75 6.54 10.70 -3.52
N LEU A 76 7.28 9.61 -3.30
CA LEU A 76 6.95 8.30 -3.87
C LEU A 76 5.64 7.78 -3.30
N GLU A 77 5.46 7.85 -1.99
CA GLU A 77 4.28 7.40 -1.27
C GLU A 77 3.03 8.16 -1.73
N GLU A 78 3.06 9.49 -1.71
CA GLU A 78 1.97 10.33 -2.17
C GLU A 78 1.63 10.11 -3.66
N ARG A 79 2.64 9.91 -4.50
CA ARG A 79 2.46 9.66 -5.93
C ARG A 79 1.77 8.33 -6.20
N VAL A 80 2.22 7.26 -5.55
CA VAL A 80 1.62 5.94 -5.75
C VAL A 80 0.22 5.89 -5.14
N ALA A 81 -0.02 6.51 -3.99
CA ALA A 81 -1.36 6.66 -3.43
C ALA A 81 -2.29 7.37 -4.43
N ALA A 82 -1.85 8.47 -5.03
CA ALA A 82 -2.63 9.19 -6.04
C ALA A 82 -2.90 8.37 -7.30
N LEU A 83 -1.93 7.58 -7.76
CA LEU A 83 -2.07 6.72 -8.93
C LEU A 83 -3.06 5.58 -8.69
N GLU A 84 -3.07 4.98 -7.49
CA GLU A 84 -4.03 3.95 -7.09
C GLU A 84 -5.42 4.51 -6.74
N GLY A 85 -5.51 5.80 -6.43
CA GLY A 85 -6.73 6.41 -5.89
C GLY A 85 -6.91 6.15 -4.39
N GLY A 86 -5.84 5.80 -3.69
CA GLY A 86 -5.81 5.60 -2.24
C GLY A 86 -5.64 6.90 -1.45
N THR A 87 -5.75 6.79 -0.13
CA THR A 87 -5.63 7.91 0.80
C THR A 87 -4.21 8.11 1.30
N ALA A 88 -3.46 7.03 1.47
CA ALA A 88 -2.07 7.03 1.94
C ALA A 88 -1.30 5.83 1.40
N ALA A 89 0.01 5.92 1.41
CA ALA A 89 0.88 4.80 1.09
C ALA A 89 2.11 4.76 2.00
N LEU A 90 2.70 3.58 2.15
CA LEU A 90 3.93 3.35 2.89
C LEU A 90 4.93 2.55 2.03
N ALA A 91 6.06 3.17 1.72
CA ALA A 91 7.14 2.51 0.99
C ALA A 91 7.94 1.57 1.90
N THR A 92 8.40 0.47 1.32
CA THR A 92 9.16 -0.58 2.01
C THR A 92 10.33 -1.05 1.16
N SER A 93 11.24 -1.81 1.74
CA SER A 93 12.44 -2.32 1.04
C SER A 93 12.14 -3.35 -0.06
N SER A 94 10.95 -3.96 -0.04
CA SER A 94 10.52 -4.95 -1.05
C SER A 94 9.01 -5.18 -0.98
N GLY A 95 8.41 -5.73 -2.05
CA GLY A 95 7.02 -6.17 -2.03
C GLY A 95 6.73 -7.21 -0.94
N MET A 96 7.67 -8.12 -0.67
CA MET A 96 7.55 -9.10 0.42
C MET A 96 7.52 -8.43 1.79
N SER A 97 8.31 -7.36 2.00
CA SER A 97 8.26 -6.55 3.23
C SER A 97 6.91 -5.84 3.38
N ALA A 98 6.35 -5.32 2.28
CA ALA A 98 5.03 -4.69 2.30
C ALA A 98 3.95 -5.69 2.73
N ILE A 99 3.92 -6.90 2.12
CA ILE A 99 2.97 -7.95 2.49
C ILE A 99 3.15 -8.36 3.96
N PHE A 100 4.39 -8.59 4.39
CA PHE A 100 4.68 -9.02 5.76
C PHE A 100 4.23 -7.96 6.78
N LEU A 101 4.54 -6.69 6.54
CA LEU A 101 4.13 -5.59 7.43
C LEU A 101 2.61 -5.43 7.47
N ALA A 102 1.91 -5.50 6.33
CA ALA A 102 0.45 -5.45 6.29
C ALA A 102 -0.16 -6.56 7.17
N VAL A 103 0.30 -7.80 7.00
CA VAL A 103 -0.18 -8.94 7.78
C VAL A 103 0.13 -8.79 9.26
N MET A 104 1.37 -8.41 9.63
CA MET A 104 1.78 -8.27 11.03
C MET A 104 1.12 -7.09 11.75
N THR A 105 0.62 -6.11 10.99
CA THR A 105 -0.18 -5.01 11.55
C THR A 105 -1.61 -5.44 11.87
N LEU A 106 -2.18 -6.32 11.04
CA LEU A 106 -3.57 -6.78 11.17
C LEU A 106 -3.72 -8.00 12.10
N CYS A 107 -2.70 -8.85 12.18
CA CYS A 107 -2.79 -10.16 12.81
C CYS A 107 -1.85 -10.29 14.00
N GLN A 108 -2.31 -11.04 14.98
CA GLN A 108 -1.52 -11.51 16.11
C GLN A 108 -1.54 -13.04 16.21
N SER A 109 -0.78 -13.63 17.14
CA SER A 109 -0.81 -15.07 17.37
C SER A 109 -2.21 -15.58 17.68
N GLY A 110 -2.63 -16.62 16.99
CA GLY A 110 -3.97 -17.20 17.08
C GLY A 110 -4.90 -16.72 15.95
N ASP A 111 -4.54 -15.69 15.19
CA ASP A 111 -5.35 -15.18 14.09
C ASP A 111 -5.25 -16.04 12.82
N HIS A 112 -6.19 -15.77 11.91
CA HIS A 112 -6.36 -16.52 10.67
C HIS A 112 -6.53 -15.57 9.48
N LEU A 113 -6.03 -15.99 8.32
CA LEU A 113 -6.24 -15.32 7.03
C LEU A 113 -6.83 -16.31 6.00
N VAL A 114 -7.68 -15.81 5.12
CA VAL A 114 -8.08 -16.53 3.91
C VAL A 114 -7.23 -16.02 2.76
N VAL A 115 -6.61 -16.93 2.01
CA VAL A 115 -5.56 -16.57 1.06
C VAL A 115 -5.81 -17.22 -0.29
N SER A 116 -5.66 -16.50 -1.39
CA SER A 116 -5.70 -17.10 -2.73
C SER A 116 -4.61 -18.15 -2.88
N SER A 117 -4.92 -19.26 -3.56
CA SER A 117 -3.93 -20.33 -3.82
C SER A 117 -3.00 -20.04 -5.01
N GLN A 118 -3.32 -19.05 -5.82
CA GLN A 118 -2.54 -18.62 -6.99
C GLN A 118 -1.76 -17.36 -6.62
N LEU A 119 -0.57 -17.55 -6.06
CA LEU A 119 0.31 -16.47 -5.59
C LEU A 119 1.75 -16.73 -6.03
N TYR A 120 2.53 -15.68 -6.06
CA TYR A 120 3.98 -15.74 -6.20
C TYR A 120 4.58 -16.70 -5.15
N GLY A 121 5.56 -17.51 -5.58
CA GLY A 121 6.13 -18.56 -4.73
C GLY A 121 6.69 -18.08 -3.38
N GLY A 122 7.29 -16.88 -3.36
CA GLY A 122 7.74 -16.23 -2.12
C GLY A 122 6.57 -15.91 -1.18
N THR A 123 5.46 -15.46 -1.72
CA THR A 123 4.24 -15.17 -0.96
C THR A 123 3.61 -16.46 -0.43
N VAL A 124 3.55 -17.53 -1.25
CA VAL A 124 3.11 -18.85 -0.77
C VAL A 124 3.94 -19.32 0.42
N ASN A 125 5.27 -19.20 0.34
CA ASN A 125 6.16 -19.59 1.43
C ASN A 125 5.96 -18.73 2.68
N LEU A 126 5.74 -17.43 2.53
CA LEU A 126 5.40 -16.55 3.65
C LEU A 126 4.16 -17.05 4.40
N PHE A 127 3.05 -17.26 3.69
CA PHE A 127 1.78 -17.66 4.31
C PHE A 127 1.79 -19.11 4.82
N ARG A 128 2.49 -20.00 4.13
CA ARG A 128 2.48 -21.44 4.46
C ARG A 128 3.52 -21.83 5.50
N LEU A 129 4.70 -21.19 5.49
CA LEU A 129 5.85 -21.63 6.28
C LEU A 129 6.29 -20.62 7.34
N THR A 130 6.18 -19.32 7.03
CA THR A 130 6.73 -18.27 7.90
C THR A 130 5.68 -17.79 8.91
N LEU A 131 4.48 -17.39 8.48
CA LEU A 131 3.44 -16.90 9.36
C LEU A 131 2.98 -17.89 10.43
N PRO A 132 2.92 -19.23 10.18
CA PRO A 132 2.63 -20.20 11.24
C PRO A 132 3.63 -20.19 12.39
N LYS A 133 4.89 -19.79 12.18
CA LYS A 133 5.88 -19.60 13.24
C LYS A 133 5.53 -18.44 14.20
N PHE A 134 4.71 -17.52 13.74
CA PHE A 134 4.15 -16.40 14.53
C PHE A 134 2.75 -16.73 15.07
N GLY A 135 2.27 -17.97 14.88
CA GLY A 135 0.94 -18.39 15.31
C GLY A 135 -0.20 -17.93 14.40
N ILE A 136 0.09 -17.38 13.23
CA ILE A 136 -0.91 -16.93 12.25
C ILE A 136 -1.13 -18.05 11.23
N ASN A 137 -2.37 -18.53 11.13
CA ASN A 137 -2.74 -19.61 10.23
C ASN A 137 -3.49 -19.12 9.00
N CYS A 138 -3.40 -19.87 7.88
CA CYS A 138 -4.01 -19.51 6.63
C CYS A 138 -4.81 -20.66 6.02
N THR A 139 -5.94 -20.33 5.38
CA THR A 139 -6.68 -21.26 4.51
C THR A 139 -6.56 -20.79 3.07
N PHE A 140 -6.03 -21.67 2.20
CA PHE A 140 -5.86 -21.36 0.78
C PHE A 140 -7.10 -21.75 -0.02
N VAL A 141 -7.57 -20.85 -0.89
CA VAL A 141 -8.75 -20.99 -1.71
C VAL A 141 -8.42 -20.65 -3.16
N LYS A 142 -9.02 -21.33 -4.14
CA LYS A 142 -8.84 -21.01 -5.56
C LYS A 142 -9.37 -19.59 -5.86
N PRO A 143 -8.71 -18.79 -6.70
CA PRO A 143 -9.04 -17.36 -6.89
C PRO A 143 -10.45 -17.09 -7.44
N ARG A 144 -11.10 -18.08 -8.07
CA ARG A 144 -12.47 -17.97 -8.58
C ARG A 144 -13.52 -18.67 -7.73
N ASP A 145 -13.13 -19.36 -6.67
CA ASP A 145 -14.04 -20.08 -5.77
C ASP A 145 -14.56 -19.14 -4.68
N THR A 146 -15.48 -18.26 -5.05
CA THR A 146 -16.08 -17.27 -4.12
C THR A 146 -16.79 -17.95 -2.95
N GLU A 147 -17.48 -19.07 -3.19
CA GLU A 147 -18.09 -19.86 -2.11
C GLU A 147 -17.02 -20.47 -1.18
N GLY A 148 -15.88 -20.88 -1.73
CA GLY A 148 -14.73 -21.33 -0.94
C GLY A 148 -14.18 -20.24 -0.04
N PHE A 149 -14.04 -18.99 -0.52
CA PHE A 149 -13.65 -17.84 0.30
C PHE A 149 -14.63 -17.62 1.45
N LYS A 150 -15.93 -17.60 1.18
CA LYS A 150 -16.97 -17.44 2.19
C LYS A 150 -16.93 -18.53 3.26
N LYS A 151 -16.78 -19.80 2.86
CA LYS A 151 -16.73 -20.95 3.78
C LYS A 151 -15.41 -21.01 4.60
N ALA A 152 -14.32 -20.44 4.08
CA ALA A 152 -13.03 -20.41 4.75
C ALA A 152 -12.93 -19.37 5.87
N ILE A 153 -13.83 -18.38 5.91
CA ILE A 153 -13.87 -17.36 6.97
C ILE A 153 -14.24 -18.03 8.30
N LYS A 154 -13.43 -17.76 9.33
CA LYS A 154 -13.62 -18.22 10.72
C LYS A 154 -13.79 -17.03 11.64
N LYS A 155 -14.18 -17.27 12.88
CA LYS A 155 -14.35 -16.22 13.92
C LYS A 155 -13.07 -15.39 14.14
N ASN A 156 -11.90 -15.99 13.96
CA ASN A 156 -10.59 -15.36 14.13
C ASN A 156 -9.93 -14.94 12.80
N THR A 157 -10.70 -14.91 11.69
CA THR A 157 -10.18 -14.40 10.41
C THR A 157 -10.06 -12.88 10.47
N LYS A 158 -8.90 -12.35 10.08
CA LYS A 158 -8.57 -10.92 10.12
C LYS A 158 -8.51 -10.27 8.75
N GLY A 159 -8.56 -11.03 7.68
CA GLY A 159 -8.55 -10.49 6.33
C GLY A 159 -8.49 -11.56 5.26
N ILE A 160 -8.70 -11.12 4.02
CA ILE A 160 -8.50 -11.93 2.82
C ILE A 160 -7.30 -11.35 2.06
N PHE A 161 -6.42 -12.22 1.56
CA PHE A 161 -5.29 -11.83 0.72
C PHE A 161 -5.30 -12.56 -0.63
N GLY A 162 -5.01 -11.84 -1.71
CA GLY A 162 -4.85 -12.42 -3.03
C GLY A 162 -3.98 -11.60 -3.98
N GLU A 163 -3.56 -12.22 -5.08
CA GLU A 163 -3.04 -11.53 -6.26
C GLU A 163 -4.18 -11.37 -7.27
N LEU A 164 -4.35 -10.16 -7.82
CA LEU A 164 -5.39 -9.94 -8.83
C LEU A 164 -5.18 -10.83 -10.05
N VAL A 165 -3.94 -10.94 -10.51
CA VAL A 165 -3.50 -11.88 -11.55
C VAL A 165 -2.49 -12.83 -10.92
N GLY A 166 -2.91 -14.07 -10.73
CA GLY A 166 -2.11 -15.07 -10.00
C GLY A 166 -0.83 -15.47 -10.76
N ASN A 167 0.27 -15.60 -10.05
CA ASN A 167 1.56 -16.02 -10.56
C ASN A 167 1.88 -17.48 -10.10
N PRO A 168 2.15 -18.43 -11.00
CA PRO A 168 2.34 -18.31 -12.47
C PRO A 168 1.10 -18.60 -13.30
N GLY A 169 -0.02 -18.93 -12.72
CA GLY A 169 -1.20 -19.47 -13.43
C GLY A 169 -1.98 -18.44 -14.25
N ASN A 170 -1.71 -17.13 -14.09
CA ASN A 170 -2.42 -16.02 -14.74
C ASN A 170 -3.95 -16.07 -14.55
N GLU A 171 -4.42 -16.72 -13.51
CA GLU A 171 -5.84 -16.77 -13.17
C GLU A 171 -6.24 -15.45 -12.50
N ILE A 172 -7.30 -14.84 -13.02
CA ILE A 172 -7.82 -13.56 -12.51
C ILE A 172 -8.78 -13.84 -11.37
N MET A 173 -8.54 -13.19 -10.22
CA MET A 173 -9.39 -13.24 -9.04
C MET A 173 -10.70 -12.47 -9.28
N ASN A 174 -11.83 -13.02 -8.85
CA ASN A 174 -13.12 -12.31 -8.87
C ASN A 174 -13.18 -11.32 -7.70
N MET A 175 -12.38 -10.26 -7.81
CA MET A 175 -12.13 -9.32 -6.72
C MET A 175 -13.39 -8.62 -6.20
N PRO A 176 -14.32 -8.08 -7.04
CA PRO A 176 -15.51 -7.38 -6.52
C PRO A 176 -16.41 -8.27 -5.65
N GLU A 177 -16.56 -9.54 -6.02
CA GLU A 177 -17.36 -10.47 -5.24
C GLU A 177 -16.65 -10.88 -3.95
N ILE A 178 -15.33 -11.09 -3.99
CA ILE A 178 -14.52 -11.41 -2.81
C ILE A 178 -14.44 -10.22 -1.86
N ALA A 179 -14.35 -8.98 -2.38
CA ALA A 179 -14.44 -7.76 -1.58
C ALA A 179 -15.76 -7.70 -0.80
N LYS A 180 -16.88 -7.97 -1.50
CA LYS A 180 -18.19 -8.03 -0.84
C LYS A 180 -18.21 -9.08 0.28
N ILE A 181 -17.66 -10.28 0.04
CA ILE A 181 -17.59 -11.36 1.04
C ILE A 181 -16.73 -10.92 2.24
N ALA A 182 -15.60 -10.24 2.02
CA ALA A 182 -14.77 -9.72 3.08
C ALA A 182 -15.49 -8.67 3.92
N HIS A 183 -16.10 -7.69 3.27
CA HIS A 183 -16.82 -6.59 3.94
C HIS A 183 -18.09 -7.08 4.67
N ASP A 184 -18.85 -8.02 4.10
CA ASP A 184 -19.99 -8.65 4.78
C ASP A 184 -19.55 -9.37 6.09
N ALA A 185 -18.28 -9.78 6.18
CA ALA A 185 -17.69 -10.40 7.36
C ALA A 185 -16.94 -9.40 8.28
N GLY A 186 -16.91 -8.11 7.95
CA GLY A 186 -16.22 -7.06 8.70
C GLY A 186 -14.69 -7.16 8.65
N ILE A 187 -14.12 -7.74 7.59
CA ILE A 187 -12.67 -7.91 7.41
C ILE A 187 -12.18 -7.28 6.11
N PRO A 188 -10.92 -6.77 6.06
CA PRO A 188 -10.39 -6.13 4.87
C PRO A 188 -9.99 -7.13 3.79
N LEU A 189 -10.01 -6.66 2.53
CA LEU A 189 -9.43 -7.32 1.36
C LEU A 189 -8.09 -6.68 1.02
N MET A 190 -7.02 -7.47 1.02
CA MET A 190 -5.67 -7.09 0.62
C MET A 190 -5.33 -7.69 -0.74
N ILE A 191 -4.91 -6.87 -1.70
CA ILE A 191 -4.60 -7.32 -3.06
C ILE A 191 -3.15 -6.94 -3.43
N ASP A 192 -2.37 -7.94 -3.81
CA ASP A 192 -1.13 -7.69 -4.53
C ASP A 192 -1.43 -7.40 -6.00
N ALA A 193 -1.13 -6.19 -6.41
CA ALA A 193 -1.38 -5.65 -7.73
C ALA A 193 -0.09 -5.43 -8.55
N THR A 194 0.98 -6.11 -8.18
CA THR A 194 2.30 -5.98 -8.80
C THR A 194 2.28 -6.21 -10.31
N TYR A 195 1.46 -7.18 -10.77
CA TYR A 195 1.44 -7.57 -12.17
C TYR A 195 0.80 -6.51 -13.07
N GLN A 196 -0.37 -6.00 -12.69
CA GLN A 196 -1.15 -5.08 -13.52
C GLN A 196 -0.81 -3.61 -13.33
N THR A 197 -0.25 -3.21 -12.17
CA THR A 197 0.02 -1.81 -11.79
C THR A 197 -1.25 -0.93 -11.79
N PRO A 198 -1.22 0.27 -11.22
CA PRO A 198 -2.39 1.17 -11.26
C PRO A 198 -2.77 1.65 -12.68
N TYR A 199 -1.90 1.39 -13.67
CA TYR A 199 -2.18 1.74 -15.05
C TYR A 199 -3.26 0.85 -15.69
N LEU A 200 -3.19 -0.47 -15.45
CA LEU A 200 -4.15 -1.42 -16.04
C LEU A 200 -5.38 -1.63 -15.17
N CYS A 201 -5.24 -1.59 -13.84
CA CYS A 201 -6.33 -1.79 -12.90
C CYS A 201 -5.96 -1.22 -11.54
N LYS A 202 -6.89 -0.49 -10.94
CA LYS A 202 -6.80 0.01 -9.57
C LYS A 202 -7.70 -0.83 -8.67
N PRO A 203 -7.17 -1.75 -7.87
CA PRO A 203 -7.97 -2.63 -7.02
C PRO A 203 -8.89 -1.90 -6.05
N ILE A 204 -8.51 -0.69 -5.60
CA ILE A 204 -9.33 0.15 -4.70
C ILE A 204 -10.69 0.47 -5.33
N GLU A 205 -10.74 0.76 -6.63
CA GLU A 205 -11.99 1.03 -7.36
C GLU A 205 -12.91 -0.21 -7.44
N HIS A 206 -12.38 -1.38 -7.08
CA HIS A 206 -13.08 -2.67 -7.10
C HIS A 206 -13.25 -3.31 -5.72
N GLY A 207 -12.99 -2.55 -4.65
CA GLY A 207 -13.28 -2.95 -3.28
C GLY A 207 -12.09 -3.49 -2.50
N ALA A 208 -10.86 -3.38 -3.00
CA ALA A 208 -9.68 -3.65 -2.18
C ALA A 208 -9.47 -2.52 -1.16
N ASP A 209 -9.12 -2.88 0.07
CA ASP A 209 -8.87 -1.94 1.16
C ASP A 209 -7.38 -1.62 1.29
N ILE A 210 -6.54 -2.63 1.05
CA ILE A 210 -5.09 -2.49 0.98
C ILE A 210 -4.60 -3.03 -0.37
N VAL A 211 -3.79 -2.24 -1.06
CA VAL A 211 -3.10 -2.67 -2.28
C VAL A 211 -1.61 -2.72 -2.03
N VAL A 212 -0.97 -3.81 -2.47
CA VAL A 212 0.47 -4.00 -2.36
C VAL A 212 1.09 -4.05 -3.75
N HIS A 213 2.27 -3.47 -3.89
CA HIS A 213 3.11 -3.61 -5.07
C HIS A 213 4.55 -3.95 -4.72
N SER A 214 5.12 -4.88 -5.44
CA SER A 214 6.57 -4.94 -5.62
C SER A 214 6.97 -3.88 -6.66
N LEU A 215 7.40 -2.70 -6.20
CA LEU A 215 7.88 -1.63 -7.10
C LEU A 215 9.07 -2.09 -7.95
N THR A 216 9.78 -3.13 -7.50
CA THR A 216 10.89 -3.79 -8.21
C THR A 216 10.54 -4.22 -9.64
N LYS A 217 9.25 -4.48 -9.93
CA LYS A 217 8.77 -5.06 -11.19
C LYS A 217 8.38 -3.96 -12.19
N TRP A 218 7.14 -3.96 -12.66
CA TRP A 218 6.68 -3.08 -13.74
C TRP A 218 6.73 -1.59 -13.40
N MET A 219 6.53 -1.21 -12.14
CA MET A 219 6.54 0.20 -11.77
C MET A 219 7.94 0.82 -11.85
N ALA A 220 9.01 0.13 -11.44
CA ALA A 220 10.38 0.57 -11.70
C ALA A 220 10.79 0.32 -13.16
N GLY A 221 10.33 -0.79 -13.76
CA GLY A 221 10.39 -1.08 -15.18
C GLY A 221 11.76 -1.43 -15.77
N HIS A 222 12.85 -1.34 -14.99
CA HIS A 222 14.22 -1.42 -15.53
C HIS A 222 15.08 -2.51 -14.88
N GLY A 223 14.57 -3.25 -13.89
CA GLY A 223 15.33 -4.28 -13.18
C GLY A 223 16.53 -3.75 -12.38
N SER A 224 16.56 -2.46 -12.09
CA SER A 224 17.69 -1.77 -11.44
C SER A 224 17.47 -1.44 -9.96
N SER A 225 16.23 -1.50 -9.48
CA SER A 225 15.88 -1.07 -8.12
C SER A 225 14.96 -2.07 -7.44
N MET A 226 15.12 -2.21 -6.13
CA MET A 226 14.23 -3.01 -5.30
C MET A 226 13.47 -2.12 -4.34
N ALA A 227 12.15 -2.26 -4.32
CA ALA A 227 11.29 -1.61 -3.34
C ALA A 227 9.92 -2.29 -3.30
N GLY A 228 9.14 -2.00 -2.28
CA GLY A 228 7.73 -2.33 -2.16
C GLY A 228 6.94 -1.13 -1.69
N ILE A 229 5.64 -1.21 -1.81
CA ILE A 229 4.72 -0.22 -1.28
C ILE A 229 3.40 -0.88 -0.93
N LEU A 230 2.76 -0.39 0.10
CA LEU A 230 1.36 -0.67 0.39
C LEU A 230 0.58 0.63 0.35
N VAL A 231 -0.64 0.57 -0.17
CA VAL A 231 -1.56 1.71 -0.32
C VAL A 231 -2.84 1.38 0.41
N GLU A 232 -3.30 2.31 1.22
CA GLU A 232 -4.56 2.24 1.95
C GLU A 232 -5.65 2.93 1.13
N GLY A 233 -6.82 2.27 0.99
CA GLY A 233 -7.91 2.70 0.10
C GLY A 233 -8.80 3.80 0.66
N GLY A 234 -8.89 3.95 1.98
CA GLY A 234 -9.78 4.91 2.66
C GLY A 234 -11.24 4.45 2.79
N ASN A 235 -11.53 3.20 2.45
CA ASN A 235 -12.91 2.69 2.41
C ASN A 235 -13.24 1.74 3.58
N PHE A 236 -12.26 1.25 4.30
CA PHE A 236 -12.44 0.31 5.41
C PHE A 236 -12.42 1.06 6.75
N ASP A 237 -13.33 0.69 7.65
CA ASP A 237 -13.35 1.22 9.02
C ASP A 237 -12.39 0.43 9.91
N TRP A 238 -11.18 0.97 10.12
CA TRP A 238 -10.14 0.37 10.94
C TRP A 238 -10.39 0.45 12.46
N MET A 239 -11.45 1.14 12.87
CA MET A 239 -11.78 1.35 14.29
C MET A 239 -12.80 0.33 14.84
N GLN A 240 -13.19 -0.67 14.02
CA GLN A 240 -14.11 -1.75 14.42
C GLN A 240 -13.47 -2.80 15.32
#